data_d06182f686ebe28eb770e13a742f1f97
#
_entry.id   d06182f686ebe28eb770e13a742f1f97
#
_cell.length_a   1.000
_cell.length_b   1.000
_cell.length_c   1.000
_cell.angle_alpha   90.00
_cell.angle_beta   90.00
_cell.angle_gamma   90.00
#
_symmetry.space_group_name_H-M   'P 1'
#
loop_
_entity.id
_entity.type
_entity.pdbx_description
1 polymer ?
#
loop_
_entity_poly.entity_id
_entity_poly.type
_entity_poly.pdbx_seq_one_letter_code
_entity_poly.pdbx_strand_id
1 'polypeptide(L)'
;KHGNWHILLQNVPGIETELVGGRSDVAVAAWCDAVNTDADKDYYIDGRKTAIYGVEASYIADIRNYPMEGVYPQNNGEILLSEDAKELFGIKVGDMIKLNTPAGDFDYTVSGFCEDDSVFNSIIDGCCIYMNMVDFQKISSLNSEDTNPQYYIQFTENANLKKAIDDIKGQYGLTDEDIDENTAIMGLSGASSNESAKNVYPLVAVCFLLILISGILMISGCINSTVAQRTNFFGMMRCIGASKQQIVRYVRLEALNWCITSIPAGCLLGVLTNWLMCAILRLLVKGEWAYMPLFGVSVLGIICGVAVGIITVFIAAHSPAKRAAKVSPVSAVSGNTETPKNVNRAAKGR
;
A
#
# COMPACT_ATOMS: atom_id res chain seq x y z
N LYS A 1 -5.90 9.98 -4.43
CA LYS A 1 -5.02 9.12 -5.27
C LYS A 1 -3.62 9.72 -5.24
N HIS A 2 -2.58 8.98 -4.88
CA HIS A 2 -1.20 9.48 -4.89
C HIS A 2 -0.62 9.66 -6.31
N GLY A 3 -1.39 9.40 -7.36
CA GLY A 3 -0.94 9.41 -8.76
C GLY A 3 -0.08 8.19 -9.11
N ASN A 4 0.31 8.09 -10.39
CA ASN A 4 1.07 6.97 -10.94
C ASN A 4 2.60 7.23 -11.01
N TRP A 5 3.08 8.33 -10.43
CA TRP A 5 4.50 8.67 -10.43
C TRP A 5 5.31 7.81 -9.44
N HIS A 6 6.58 7.59 -9.76
CA HIS A 6 7.50 6.84 -8.92
C HIS A 6 8.46 7.75 -8.17
N ILE A 7 9.04 8.74 -8.86
CA ILE A 7 9.94 9.74 -8.28
C ILE A 7 9.56 11.14 -8.74
N LEU A 8 9.95 12.10 -7.93
CA LEU A 8 9.81 13.52 -8.14
C LEU A 8 11.20 14.15 -8.04
N LEU A 9 11.62 14.89 -9.04
CA LEU A 9 12.83 15.69 -9.00
C LEU A 9 12.49 17.13 -8.62
N GLN A 10 13.26 17.68 -7.69
CA GLN A 10 13.17 19.07 -7.23
C GLN A 10 14.57 19.66 -7.12
N ASN A 11 14.67 20.99 -7.28
CA ASN A 11 15.95 21.71 -7.22
C ASN A 11 17.00 21.27 -8.28
N VAL A 12 16.56 20.60 -9.34
CA VAL A 12 17.43 20.07 -10.39
C VAL A 12 17.38 20.99 -11.62
N PRO A 13 18.52 21.32 -12.28
CA PRO A 13 18.51 22.13 -13.50
C PRO A 13 17.64 21.52 -14.61
N GLY A 14 16.90 22.37 -15.35
CA GLY A 14 15.94 21.92 -16.36
C GLY A 14 16.52 21.02 -17.46
N ILE A 15 17.79 21.25 -17.84
CA ILE A 15 18.48 20.41 -18.85
C ILE A 15 18.66 18.98 -18.33
N GLU A 16 19.02 18.81 -17.08
CA GLU A 16 19.24 17.48 -16.47
C GLU A 16 17.91 16.75 -16.28
N THR A 17 16.86 17.44 -15.86
CA THR A 17 15.53 16.87 -15.74
C THR A 17 14.97 16.37 -17.07
N GLU A 18 15.13 17.14 -18.15
CA GLU A 18 14.72 16.72 -19.49
C GLU A 18 15.49 15.49 -19.98
N LEU A 19 16.80 15.40 -19.69
CA LEU A 19 17.59 14.21 -20.00
C LEU A 19 17.11 12.98 -19.22
N VAL A 20 16.73 13.14 -17.97
CA VAL A 20 16.14 12.04 -17.18
C VAL A 20 14.79 11.62 -17.78
N GLY A 21 13.92 12.58 -18.14
CA GLY A 21 12.64 12.31 -18.79
C GLY A 21 12.76 11.59 -20.13
N GLY A 22 13.85 11.81 -20.87
CA GLY A 22 14.14 11.15 -22.16
C GLY A 22 14.71 9.73 -22.06
N ARG A 23 14.88 9.15 -20.88
CA ARG A 23 15.43 7.80 -20.70
C ARG A 23 14.44 6.74 -21.20
N SER A 24 15.00 5.63 -21.70
CA SER A 24 14.19 4.51 -22.23
C SER A 24 13.39 3.73 -21.18
N ASP A 25 13.76 3.86 -19.91
CA ASP A 25 13.06 3.26 -18.78
C ASP A 25 11.98 4.17 -18.17
N VAL A 26 11.84 5.41 -18.66
CA VAL A 26 10.77 6.35 -18.29
C VAL A 26 9.59 6.18 -19.25
N ALA A 27 8.40 6.02 -18.70
CA ALA A 27 7.17 5.91 -19.46
C ALA A 27 6.53 7.28 -19.70
N VAL A 28 6.46 8.09 -18.65
CA VAL A 28 5.89 9.45 -18.66
C VAL A 28 6.70 10.33 -17.72
N ALA A 29 6.88 11.56 -18.13
CA ALA A 29 7.43 12.59 -17.28
C ALA A 29 6.67 13.91 -17.50
N ALA A 30 6.52 14.72 -16.45
CA ALA A 30 5.77 15.96 -16.54
C ALA A 30 6.19 16.98 -15.49
N TRP A 31 6.22 18.25 -15.90
CA TRP A 31 6.40 19.39 -15.02
C TRP A 31 5.12 19.76 -14.28
N CYS A 32 5.29 20.13 -13.02
CA CYS A 32 4.29 20.77 -12.19
C CYS A 32 4.94 21.84 -11.34
N ASP A 33 4.33 23.01 -11.29
CA ASP A 33 4.72 24.09 -10.39
C ASP A 33 3.47 24.66 -9.75
N ALA A 34 3.57 25.28 -8.58
CA ALA A 34 2.40 25.71 -7.84
C ALA A 34 2.65 26.99 -7.04
N VAL A 35 1.58 27.77 -6.91
CA VAL A 35 1.53 28.99 -6.08
C VAL A 35 0.30 28.94 -5.19
N ASN A 36 0.45 29.42 -3.95
CA ASN A 36 -0.64 29.58 -2.98
C ASN A 36 -1.26 28.24 -2.53
N THR A 37 -0.49 27.18 -2.48
CA THR A 37 -0.97 25.86 -1.99
C THR A 37 -1.42 25.88 -0.53
N ASP A 38 -0.86 26.77 0.28
CA ASP A 38 -1.17 26.94 1.70
C ASP A 38 -2.23 28.04 1.97
N ALA A 39 -2.75 28.67 0.90
CA ALA A 39 -3.73 29.76 0.94
C ALA A 39 -3.31 30.96 1.79
N ASP A 40 -2.03 31.19 1.94
CA ASP A 40 -1.46 32.30 2.70
C ASP A 40 -1.36 33.61 1.88
N LYS A 41 -1.47 33.52 0.54
CA LYS A 41 -1.35 34.61 -0.41
C LYS A 41 -2.70 35.08 -0.93
N ASP A 42 -2.70 36.25 -1.58
CA ASP A 42 -3.93 36.92 -2.03
C ASP A 42 -4.30 36.58 -3.48
N TYR A 43 -4.63 35.31 -3.70
CA TYR A 43 -5.17 34.79 -4.95
C TYR A 43 -6.61 34.37 -4.76
N TYR A 44 -7.52 34.93 -5.58
CA TYR A 44 -8.97 34.72 -5.42
C TYR A 44 -9.68 34.52 -6.75
N ILE A 45 -10.74 33.71 -6.74
CA ILE A 45 -11.82 33.68 -7.72
C ILE A 45 -13.10 33.99 -6.97
N ASP A 46 -13.81 35.03 -7.38
CA ASP A 46 -15.08 35.47 -6.77
C ASP A 46 -15.03 35.53 -5.23
N GLY A 47 -13.92 36.08 -4.70
CA GLY A 47 -13.68 36.26 -3.27
C GLY A 47 -13.27 34.99 -2.51
N ARG A 48 -13.13 33.84 -3.14
CA ARG A 48 -12.63 32.60 -2.53
C ARG A 48 -11.18 32.37 -2.86
N LYS A 49 -10.43 31.89 -1.89
CA LYS A 49 -9.00 31.56 -2.04
C LYS A 49 -8.80 30.52 -3.13
N THR A 50 -7.69 30.64 -3.85
CA THR A 50 -7.40 29.74 -4.97
C THR A 50 -5.94 29.35 -4.98
N ALA A 51 -5.65 28.06 -5.19
CA ALA A 51 -4.32 27.55 -5.50
C ALA A 51 -4.16 27.48 -7.03
N ILE A 52 -2.99 27.85 -7.53
CA ILE A 52 -2.71 27.86 -8.97
C ILE A 52 -1.59 26.86 -9.24
N TYR A 53 -1.86 25.96 -10.17
CA TYR A 53 -0.93 24.95 -10.65
C TYR A 53 -0.60 25.19 -12.12
N GLY A 54 0.69 25.38 -12.42
CA GLY A 54 1.21 25.29 -13.78
C GLY A 54 1.61 23.85 -14.07
N VAL A 55 0.99 23.22 -15.05
CA VAL A 55 1.18 21.79 -15.31
C VAL A 55 1.27 21.49 -16.79
N GLU A 56 1.86 20.36 -17.14
CA GLU A 56 1.77 19.78 -18.47
C GLU A 56 0.56 18.87 -18.59
N ALA A 57 0.09 18.60 -19.82
CA ALA A 57 -1.08 17.76 -20.06
C ALA A 57 -0.90 16.36 -19.51
N SER A 58 0.29 15.78 -19.64
CA SER A 58 0.67 14.46 -19.10
C SER A 58 0.63 14.40 -17.56
N TYR A 59 0.82 15.53 -16.88
CA TYR A 59 0.68 15.58 -15.42
C TYR A 59 -0.77 15.24 -15.00
N ILE A 60 -1.76 15.86 -15.64
CA ILE A 60 -3.18 15.61 -15.33
C ILE A 60 -3.60 14.22 -15.80
N ALA A 61 -3.28 13.88 -17.08
CA ALA A 61 -3.80 12.69 -17.72
C ALA A 61 -3.13 11.39 -17.25
N ASP A 62 -1.79 11.38 -17.16
CA ASP A 62 -1.01 10.16 -16.96
C ASP A 62 -0.45 10.05 -15.53
N ILE A 63 0.18 11.13 -15.04
CA ILE A 63 0.80 11.14 -13.71
C ILE A 63 -0.25 11.10 -12.60
N ARG A 64 -1.22 12.02 -12.63
CA ARG A 64 -2.30 12.09 -11.64
C ARG A 64 -3.50 11.24 -12.01
N ASN A 65 -3.71 11.03 -13.33
CA ASN A 65 -4.85 10.30 -13.86
C ASN A 65 -6.18 10.87 -13.33
N TYR A 66 -6.29 12.20 -13.35
CA TYR A 66 -7.51 12.90 -12.94
C TYR A 66 -8.58 12.79 -14.03
N PRO A 67 -9.79 12.32 -13.70
CA PRO A 67 -10.92 12.41 -14.60
C PRO A 67 -11.18 13.86 -14.99
N MET A 68 -11.37 14.11 -16.28
CA MET A 68 -11.63 15.46 -16.80
C MET A 68 -12.97 15.54 -17.54
N GLU A 69 -13.66 16.65 -17.36
CA GLU A 69 -14.74 17.12 -18.22
C GLU A 69 -14.26 18.32 -19.03
N GLY A 70 -14.34 18.27 -20.34
CA GLY A 70 -13.74 19.27 -21.23
C GLY A 70 -12.35 18.86 -21.70
N VAL A 71 -11.46 19.84 -21.88
CA VAL A 71 -10.11 19.63 -22.42
C VAL A 71 -9.06 20.34 -21.56
N TYR A 72 -7.84 19.80 -21.56
CA TYR A 72 -6.68 20.46 -20.96
C TYR A 72 -6.42 21.81 -21.67
N PRO A 73 -6.03 22.90 -20.95
CA PRO A 73 -5.74 24.21 -21.49
C PRO A 73 -4.62 24.17 -22.52
N GLN A 74 -4.95 24.25 -23.80
CA GLN A 74 -3.97 24.20 -24.90
C GLN A 74 -3.51 25.61 -25.32
N ASN A 75 -4.39 26.61 -25.15
CA ASN A 75 -4.11 27.97 -25.52
C ASN A 75 -3.87 28.84 -24.28
N ASN A 76 -3.15 29.94 -24.48
CA ASN A 76 -3.00 30.95 -23.44
C ASN A 76 -4.36 31.57 -23.11
N GLY A 77 -4.61 31.79 -21.83
CA GLY A 77 -5.89 32.34 -21.36
C GLY A 77 -6.97 31.27 -21.12
N GLU A 78 -6.65 30.00 -21.26
CA GLU A 78 -7.52 28.88 -20.89
C GLU A 78 -7.08 28.28 -19.55
N ILE A 79 -8.04 27.80 -18.75
CA ILE A 79 -7.77 27.13 -17.50
C ILE A 79 -8.68 25.92 -17.29
N LEU A 80 -8.18 24.96 -16.53
CA LEU A 80 -8.92 23.83 -15.98
C LEU A 80 -9.15 24.10 -14.49
N LEU A 81 -10.35 23.85 -13.99
CA LEU A 81 -10.69 24.04 -12.59
C LEU A 81 -10.91 22.70 -11.89
N SER A 82 -10.74 22.67 -10.56
CA SER A 82 -11.24 21.56 -9.76
C SER A 82 -12.76 21.40 -9.88
N GLU A 83 -13.27 20.18 -9.80
CA GLU A 83 -14.70 19.90 -10.02
C GLU A 83 -15.61 20.66 -9.05
N ASP A 84 -15.14 20.85 -7.80
CA ASP A 84 -15.87 21.62 -6.79
C ASP A 84 -16.20 23.06 -7.22
N ALA A 85 -15.41 23.64 -8.11
CA ALA A 85 -15.67 24.97 -8.66
C ALA A 85 -17.02 25.08 -9.39
N LYS A 86 -17.55 23.98 -9.95
CA LYS A 86 -18.87 23.97 -10.58
C LYS A 86 -19.97 24.31 -9.57
N GLU A 87 -19.92 23.68 -8.40
CA GLU A 87 -20.91 23.90 -7.34
C GLU A 87 -20.68 25.23 -6.62
N LEU A 88 -19.42 25.60 -6.38
CA LEU A 88 -19.04 26.82 -5.68
C LEU A 88 -19.43 28.09 -6.42
N PHE A 89 -19.28 28.12 -7.76
CA PHE A 89 -19.46 29.31 -8.57
C PHE A 89 -20.57 29.18 -9.61
N GLY A 90 -21.15 28.01 -9.84
CA GLY A 90 -22.18 27.77 -10.85
C GLY A 90 -21.71 27.93 -12.30
N ILE A 91 -20.40 27.81 -12.57
CA ILE A 91 -19.76 28.01 -13.86
C ILE A 91 -19.73 26.75 -14.72
N LYS A 92 -19.60 26.93 -16.02
CA LYS A 92 -19.57 25.88 -17.04
C LYS A 92 -18.36 26.02 -17.95
N VAL A 93 -18.06 24.96 -18.66
CA VAL A 93 -17.05 25.00 -19.72
C VAL A 93 -17.42 26.08 -20.76
N GLY A 94 -16.46 26.94 -21.08
CA GLY A 94 -16.60 28.08 -21.97
C GLY A 94 -16.91 29.42 -21.28
N ASP A 95 -17.24 29.40 -19.98
CA ASP A 95 -17.44 30.63 -19.22
C ASP A 95 -16.12 31.38 -18.98
N MET A 96 -16.17 32.66 -18.81
CA MET A 96 -15.04 33.49 -18.41
C MET A 96 -15.06 33.71 -16.91
N ILE A 97 -13.92 33.54 -16.28
CA ILE A 97 -13.72 33.86 -14.87
C ILE A 97 -12.59 34.85 -14.67
N LYS A 98 -12.68 35.59 -13.58
CA LYS A 98 -11.67 36.57 -13.20
C LYS A 98 -10.83 36.04 -12.06
N LEU A 99 -9.52 35.90 -12.29
CA LEU A 99 -8.53 35.61 -11.29
C LEU A 99 -7.97 36.90 -10.72
N ASN A 100 -8.20 37.17 -9.45
CA ASN A 100 -7.61 38.26 -8.72
C ASN A 100 -6.27 37.87 -8.13
N THR A 101 -5.21 38.62 -8.42
CA THR A 101 -3.85 38.42 -7.92
C THR A 101 -3.31 39.70 -7.34
N PRO A 102 -2.22 39.67 -6.53
CA PRO A 102 -1.58 40.88 -6.04
C PRO A 102 -1.12 41.84 -7.13
N ALA A 103 -0.73 41.34 -8.31
CA ALA A 103 -0.32 42.14 -9.46
C ALA A 103 -1.47 42.69 -10.30
N GLY A 104 -2.73 42.26 -10.06
CA GLY A 104 -3.92 42.69 -10.77
C GLY A 104 -4.85 41.54 -11.15
N ASP A 105 -5.88 41.87 -11.92
CA ASP A 105 -6.92 40.93 -12.33
C ASP A 105 -6.63 40.39 -13.73
N PHE A 106 -6.89 39.10 -13.92
CA PHE A 106 -6.72 38.39 -15.19
C PHE A 106 -7.99 37.62 -15.53
N ASP A 107 -8.42 37.74 -16.80
CA ASP A 107 -9.59 37.00 -17.29
C ASP A 107 -9.13 35.70 -17.96
N TYR A 108 -9.76 34.60 -17.60
CA TYR A 108 -9.50 33.27 -18.16
C TYR A 108 -10.78 32.61 -18.63
N THR A 109 -10.66 31.78 -19.67
CA THR A 109 -11.76 30.95 -20.16
C THR A 109 -11.64 29.54 -19.55
N VAL A 110 -12.72 29.02 -19.01
CA VAL A 110 -12.76 27.66 -18.44
C VAL A 110 -12.80 26.66 -19.59
N SER A 111 -11.72 25.90 -19.78
CA SER A 111 -11.60 24.83 -20.79
C SER A 111 -12.16 23.51 -20.31
N GLY A 112 -12.29 23.35 -18.99
CA GLY A 112 -12.78 22.10 -18.39
C GLY A 112 -12.71 22.10 -16.88
N PHE A 113 -13.06 20.93 -16.33
CA PHE A 113 -12.98 20.62 -14.90
C PHE A 113 -12.24 19.30 -14.69
N CYS A 114 -11.53 19.15 -13.59
CA CYS A 114 -10.92 17.89 -13.20
C CYS A 114 -11.31 17.49 -11.77
N GLU A 115 -11.54 16.19 -11.59
CA GLU A 115 -11.72 15.59 -10.27
C GLU A 115 -10.33 15.41 -9.64
N ASP A 116 -9.85 16.46 -8.96
CA ASP A 116 -8.58 16.41 -8.25
C ASP A 116 -8.72 15.80 -6.84
N ASP A 117 -7.62 15.42 -6.25
CA ASP A 117 -7.54 14.92 -4.88
C ASP A 117 -6.97 15.98 -3.91
N SER A 118 -7.02 17.25 -4.31
CA SER A 118 -6.48 18.30 -3.49
C SER A 118 -7.34 18.49 -2.23
N VAL A 119 -6.64 18.62 -1.10
CA VAL A 119 -7.27 18.89 0.21
C VAL A 119 -7.66 20.36 0.33
N PHE A 120 -7.27 21.19 -0.64
CA PHE A 120 -7.46 22.64 -0.62
C PHE A 120 -8.94 23.00 -0.44
N ASN A 121 -9.82 22.37 -1.21
CA ASN A 121 -11.26 22.62 -1.17
C ASN A 121 -11.90 22.24 0.17
N SER A 122 -11.44 21.13 0.77
CA SER A 122 -12.05 20.62 2.01
C SER A 122 -11.63 21.39 3.26
N ILE A 123 -10.49 22.11 3.22
CA ILE A 123 -9.93 22.84 4.36
C ILE A 123 -10.24 24.33 4.25
N ILE A 124 -10.21 24.91 3.05
CA ILE A 124 -10.14 26.37 2.84
C ILE A 124 -11.40 26.94 2.18
N ASP A 125 -12.35 26.10 1.77
CA ASP A 125 -13.55 26.50 1.01
C ASP A 125 -13.17 27.31 -0.25
N GLY A 126 -12.19 26.80 -1.00
CA GLY A 126 -11.63 27.41 -2.20
C GLY A 126 -11.60 26.43 -3.37
N CYS A 127 -10.89 26.75 -4.43
CA CYS A 127 -10.72 25.89 -5.60
C CYS A 127 -9.28 25.88 -6.11
N CYS A 128 -8.95 24.88 -6.91
CA CYS A 128 -7.68 24.80 -7.62
C CYS A 128 -7.84 25.18 -9.09
N ILE A 129 -6.86 25.91 -9.60
CA ILE A 129 -6.70 26.22 -11.01
C ILE A 129 -5.53 25.42 -11.55
N TYR A 130 -5.73 24.82 -12.72
CA TYR A 130 -4.67 24.19 -13.50
C TYR A 130 -4.56 24.92 -14.84
N MET A 131 -3.38 25.39 -15.16
CA MET A 131 -3.09 26.12 -16.40
C MET A 131 -1.83 25.59 -17.07
N ASN A 132 -1.62 25.93 -18.33
CA ASN A 132 -0.38 25.60 -19.02
C ASN A 132 0.82 26.31 -18.37
N MET A 133 2.02 25.76 -18.53
CA MET A 133 3.23 26.29 -17.92
C MET A 133 3.56 27.72 -18.35
N VAL A 134 3.17 28.13 -19.57
CA VAL A 134 3.45 29.48 -20.10
C VAL A 134 2.65 30.54 -19.35
N ASP A 135 1.33 30.33 -19.19
CA ASP A 135 0.49 31.22 -18.43
C ASP A 135 0.85 31.25 -16.94
N PHE A 136 1.19 30.10 -16.39
CA PHE A 136 1.66 30.01 -15.01
C PHE A 136 2.94 30.83 -14.78
N GLN A 137 3.96 30.66 -15.62
CA GLN A 137 5.20 31.42 -15.52
C GLN A 137 4.97 32.94 -15.67
N LYS A 138 4.02 33.35 -16.52
CA LYS A 138 3.63 34.75 -16.67
C LYS A 138 3.04 35.27 -15.34
N ILE A 139 2.08 34.55 -14.73
CA ILE A 139 1.44 34.99 -13.49
C ILE A 139 2.44 34.99 -12.33
N SER A 140 3.23 33.94 -12.17
CA SER A 140 4.23 33.86 -11.09
C SER A 140 5.28 34.98 -11.19
N SER A 141 5.77 35.26 -12.40
CA SER A 141 6.74 36.35 -12.63
C SER A 141 6.14 37.74 -12.34
N LEU A 142 4.89 38.01 -12.78
CA LEU A 142 4.23 39.27 -12.52
C LEU A 142 3.99 39.53 -11.04
N ASN A 143 3.77 38.48 -10.26
CA ASN A 143 3.55 38.53 -8.82
C ASN A 143 4.84 38.36 -8.03
N SER A 144 6.00 38.24 -8.69
CA SER A 144 7.31 38.01 -8.04
C SER A 144 7.32 36.81 -7.10
N GLU A 145 6.64 35.74 -7.53
CA GLU A 145 6.56 34.51 -6.77
C GLU A 145 7.85 33.70 -6.91
N ASP A 146 8.38 33.24 -5.78
CA ASP A 146 9.45 32.25 -5.75
C ASP A 146 8.83 30.87 -5.77
N THR A 147 8.95 30.18 -6.90
CA THR A 147 8.35 28.86 -7.11
C THR A 147 9.42 27.79 -7.18
N ASN A 148 9.03 26.57 -6.85
CA ASN A 148 9.93 25.42 -6.93
C ASN A 148 9.34 24.39 -7.89
N PRO A 149 9.68 24.46 -9.19
CA PRO A 149 9.13 23.55 -10.18
C PRO A 149 9.57 22.11 -9.89
N GLN A 150 8.61 21.22 -9.97
CA GLN A 150 8.74 19.81 -9.69
C GLN A 150 8.59 18.99 -10.97
N TYR A 151 9.45 18.00 -11.17
CA TYR A 151 9.39 17.11 -12.32
C TYR A 151 9.02 15.69 -11.89
N TYR A 152 7.82 15.28 -12.24
CA TYR A 152 7.26 13.97 -11.90
C TYR A 152 7.64 12.94 -12.94
N ILE A 153 8.09 11.77 -12.52
CA ILE A 153 8.55 10.68 -13.38
C ILE A 153 7.81 9.39 -13.04
N GLN A 154 7.26 8.78 -14.07
CA GLN A 154 6.73 7.43 -14.05
C GLN A 154 7.64 6.51 -14.88
N PHE A 155 8.19 5.49 -14.27
CA PHE A 155 8.97 4.47 -14.98
C PHE A 155 8.05 3.44 -15.65
N THR A 156 8.57 2.74 -16.66
CA THR A 156 7.89 1.63 -17.31
C THR A 156 7.69 0.45 -16.35
N GLU A 157 6.65 -0.37 -16.59
CA GLU A 157 6.31 -1.52 -15.73
C GLU A 157 7.46 -2.53 -15.55
N ASN A 158 8.36 -2.62 -16.53
CA ASN A 158 9.50 -3.54 -16.50
C ASN A 158 10.79 -2.92 -15.97
N ALA A 159 10.78 -1.65 -15.57
CA ALA A 159 11.96 -0.96 -15.07
C ALA A 159 12.38 -1.50 -13.70
N ASN A 160 13.68 -1.70 -13.52
CA ASN A 160 14.22 -1.93 -12.19
C ASN A 160 14.35 -0.60 -11.46
N LEU A 161 13.32 -0.23 -10.70
CA LEU A 161 13.16 1.08 -10.07
C LEU A 161 14.39 1.47 -9.24
N LYS A 162 14.89 0.56 -8.40
CA LYS A 162 16.06 0.84 -7.55
C LYS A 162 17.28 1.16 -8.38
N LYS A 163 17.57 0.33 -9.40
CA LYS A 163 18.71 0.56 -10.28
C LYS A 163 18.57 1.86 -11.07
N ALA A 164 17.35 2.15 -11.57
CA ALA A 164 17.08 3.38 -12.34
C ALA A 164 17.33 4.64 -11.49
N ILE A 165 16.91 4.62 -10.22
CA ILE A 165 17.13 5.73 -9.28
C ILE A 165 18.62 5.86 -8.93
N ASP A 166 19.30 4.75 -8.63
CA ASP A 166 20.73 4.75 -8.33
C ASP A 166 21.56 5.25 -9.54
N ASP A 167 21.18 4.86 -10.77
CA ASP A 167 21.81 5.33 -12.01
C ASP A 167 21.57 6.84 -12.22
N ILE A 168 20.38 7.35 -11.97
CA ILE A 168 20.02 8.77 -12.06
C ILE A 168 20.87 9.58 -11.06
N LYS A 169 20.90 9.15 -9.79
CA LYS A 169 21.71 9.79 -8.75
C LYS A 169 23.20 9.84 -9.14
N GLY A 170 23.75 8.71 -9.60
CA GLY A 170 25.15 8.60 -9.97
C GLY A 170 25.52 9.39 -11.23
N GLN A 171 24.65 9.44 -12.23
CA GLN A 171 24.90 10.09 -13.51
C GLN A 171 24.80 11.61 -13.41
N TYR A 172 23.84 12.13 -12.64
CA TYR A 172 23.56 13.57 -12.53
C TYR A 172 24.03 14.17 -11.20
N GLY A 173 24.65 13.37 -10.31
CA GLY A 173 25.16 13.84 -9.03
C GLY A 173 24.06 14.26 -8.05
N LEU A 174 22.85 13.73 -8.20
CA LEU A 174 21.70 14.09 -7.38
C LEU A 174 21.75 13.42 -6.01
N THR A 175 21.26 14.13 -5.01
CA THR A 175 21.21 13.68 -3.61
C THR A 175 19.80 13.16 -3.25
N ASP A 176 19.65 12.65 -2.03
CA ASP A 176 18.34 12.25 -1.51
C ASP A 176 17.40 13.45 -1.28
N GLU A 177 17.95 14.67 -1.23
CA GLU A 177 17.16 15.91 -1.09
C GLU A 177 16.57 16.38 -2.43
N ASP A 178 17.18 15.96 -3.55
CA ASP A 178 16.75 16.33 -4.89
C ASP A 178 15.69 15.38 -5.47
N ILE A 179 15.58 14.18 -4.87
CA ILE A 179 14.68 13.12 -5.33
C ILE A 179 13.72 12.74 -4.21
N ASP A 180 12.44 13.02 -4.39
CA ASP A 180 11.39 12.48 -3.54
C ASP A 180 10.74 11.25 -4.17
N GLU A 181 10.44 10.24 -3.35
CA GLU A 181 9.88 8.97 -3.78
C GLU A 181 8.39 8.87 -3.41
N ASN A 182 7.57 8.42 -4.33
CA ASN A 182 6.22 8.02 -4.02
C ASN A 182 6.22 6.78 -3.11
N THR A 183 6.24 7.02 -1.80
CA THR A 183 6.37 5.98 -0.78
C THR A 183 5.28 4.92 -0.86
N ALA A 184 4.10 5.27 -1.37
CA ALA A 184 3.00 4.33 -1.53
C ALA A 184 3.29 3.30 -2.64
N ILE A 185 3.73 3.76 -3.82
CA ILE A 185 4.05 2.89 -4.95
C ILE A 185 5.39 2.18 -4.74
N MET A 186 6.41 2.93 -4.31
CA MET A 186 7.75 2.40 -4.08
C MET A 186 7.78 1.39 -2.93
N GLY A 187 6.98 1.62 -1.87
CA GLY A 187 6.82 0.68 -0.76
C GLY A 187 6.18 -0.64 -1.19
N LEU A 188 5.15 -0.59 -2.04
CA LEU A 188 4.51 -1.80 -2.57
C LEU A 188 5.44 -2.62 -3.47
N SER A 189 6.31 -1.96 -4.23
CA SER A 189 7.30 -2.63 -5.10
C SER A 189 8.55 -3.12 -4.35
N GLY A 190 8.72 -2.75 -3.07
CA GLY A 190 9.91 -3.07 -2.28
C GLY A 190 11.17 -2.32 -2.72
N ALA A 191 11.01 -1.28 -3.54
CA ALA A 191 12.10 -0.52 -4.14
C ALA A 191 12.41 0.81 -3.42
N SER A 192 11.62 1.18 -2.40
CA SER A 192 11.82 2.44 -1.67
C SER A 192 13.19 2.50 -1.00
N SER A 193 13.91 3.58 -1.22
CA SER A 193 15.16 3.92 -0.53
C SER A 193 14.94 4.71 0.76
N ASN A 194 13.71 5.19 0.99
CA ASN A 194 13.35 5.98 2.16
C ASN A 194 13.59 5.20 3.47
N GLU A 195 14.35 5.79 4.39
CA GLU A 195 14.66 5.19 5.70
C GLU A 195 13.41 4.87 6.52
N SER A 196 12.37 5.70 6.43
CA SER A 196 11.11 5.47 7.12
C SER A 196 10.41 4.19 6.63
N ALA A 197 10.41 3.94 5.32
CA ALA A 197 9.87 2.70 4.75
C ALA A 197 10.72 1.49 5.14
N LYS A 198 12.06 1.60 5.11
CA LYS A 198 12.97 0.53 5.56
C LYS A 198 12.77 0.14 7.02
N ASN A 199 12.45 1.11 7.88
CA ASN A 199 12.20 0.86 9.31
C ASN A 199 10.85 0.16 9.58
N VAL A 200 9.88 0.26 8.67
CA VAL A 200 8.58 -0.42 8.79
C VAL A 200 8.70 -1.92 8.51
N TYR A 201 9.53 -2.34 7.54
CA TYR A 201 9.66 -3.76 7.19
C TYR A 201 10.08 -4.67 8.35
N PRO A 202 11.12 -4.36 9.16
CA PRO A 202 11.47 -5.20 10.31
C PRO A 202 10.36 -5.26 11.36
N LEU A 203 9.62 -4.17 11.57
CA LEU A 203 8.47 -4.14 12.48
C LEU A 203 7.37 -5.11 12.00
N VAL A 204 7.02 -5.04 10.70
CA VAL A 204 6.04 -5.95 10.09
C VAL A 204 6.52 -7.41 10.18
N ALA A 205 7.80 -7.66 9.93
CA ALA A 205 8.39 -8.99 10.04
C ALA A 205 8.31 -9.56 11.48
N VAL A 206 8.57 -8.73 12.48
CA VAL A 206 8.45 -9.13 13.91
C VAL A 206 6.98 -9.42 14.23
N CYS A 207 6.04 -8.57 13.85
CA CYS A 207 4.61 -8.81 14.06
C CYS A 207 4.16 -10.10 13.37
N PHE A 208 4.59 -10.35 12.14
CA PHE A 208 4.30 -11.56 11.39
C PHE A 208 4.84 -12.83 12.10
N LEU A 209 6.08 -12.77 12.60
CA LEU A 209 6.67 -13.87 13.39
C LEU A 209 5.89 -14.14 14.67
N LEU A 210 5.46 -13.11 15.39
CA LEU A 210 4.66 -13.27 16.60
C LEU A 210 3.32 -13.95 16.32
N ILE A 211 2.65 -13.57 15.23
CA ILE A 211 1.40 -14.18 14.79
C ILE A 211 1.63 -15.64 14.40
N LEU A 212 2.70 -15.95 13.67
CA LEU A 212 3.07 -17.33 13.31
C LEU A 212 3.32 -18.21 14.54
N ILE A 213 4.11 -17.73 15.49
CA ILE A 213 4.42 -18.47 16.73
C ILE A 213 3.13 -18.71 17.52
N SER A 214 2.29 -17.70 17.68
CA SER A 214 1.00 -17.82 18.36
C SER A 214 0.11 -18.86 17.68
N GLY A 215 0.01 -18.84 16.36
CA GLY A 215 -0.75 -19.80 15.57
C GLY A 215 -0.22 -21.24 15.74
N ILE A 216 1.11 -21.44 15.67
CA ILE A 216 1.74 -22.73 15.87
C ILE A 216 1.44 -23.29 17.28
N LEU A 217 1.54 -22.45 18.30
CA LEU A 217 1.27 -22.86 19.69
C LEU A 217 -0.19 -23.24 19.90
N MET A 218 -1.13 -22.44 19.36
CA MET A 218 -2.56 -22.68 19.45
C MET A 218 -2.94 -23.99 18.74
N ILE A 219 -2.52 -24.18 17.49
CA ILE A 219 -2.80 -25.40 16.72
C ILE A 219 -2.17 -26.62 17.39
N SER A 220 -0.92 -26.51 17.85
CA SER A 220 -0.23 -27.57 18.57
C SER A 220 -0.95 -27.96 19.87
N GLY A 221 -1.49 -26.97 20.60
CA GLY A 221 -2.31 -27.18 21.80
C GLY A 221 -3.60 -27.94 21.48
N CYS A 222 -4.32 -27.56 20.43
CA CYS A 222 -5.54 -28.26 20.00
C CYS A 222 -5.27 -29.71 19.60
N ILE A 223 -4.21 -29.94 18.79
CA ILE A 223 -3.83 -31.32 18.38
C ILE A 223 -3.38 -32.15 19.60
N ASN A 224 -2.63 -31.57 20.55
CA ASN A 224 -2.24 -32.23 21.78
C ASN A 224 -3.46 -32.64 22.59
N SER A 225 -4.48 -31.82 22.74
CA SER A 225 -5.72 -32.13 23.43
C SER A 225 -6.44 -33.32 22.78
N THR A 226 -6.57 -33.25 21.42
CA THR A 226 -7.19 -34.33 20.63
C THR A 226 -6.41 -35.65 20.76
N VAL A 227 -5.07 -35.59 20.71
CA VAL A 227 -4.21 -36.77 20.91
C VAL A 227 -4.36 -37.37 22.33
N ALA A 228 -4.44 -36.51 23.35
CA ALA A 228 -4.66 -36.95 24.74
C ALA A 228 -5.99 -37.68 24.91
N GLN A 229 -7.08 -37.17 24.32
CA GLN A 229 -8.39 -37.82 24.35
C GLN A 229 -8.44 -39.15 23.61
N ARG A 230 -7.58 -39.35 22.59
CA ARG A 230 -7.52 -40.56 21.76
C ARG A 230 -6.36 -41.49 22.13
N THR A 231 -5.79 -41.34 23.32
CA THR A 231 -4.64 -42.15 23.78
C THR A 231 -4.89 -43.65 23.68
N ASN A 232 -6.09 -44.12 24.09
CA ASN A 232 -6.48 -45.52 23.99
C ASN A 232 -6.49 -46.05 22.57
N PHE A 233 -6.96 -45.25 21.62
CA PHE A 233 -6.97 -45.58 20.18
C PHE A 233 -5.54 -45.80 19.66
N PHE A 234 -4.62 -44.89 19.96
CA PHE A 234 -3.21 -45.04 19.55
C PHE A 234 -2.51 -46.21 20.23
N GLY A 235 -2.85 -46.49 21.48
CA GLY A 235 -2.37 -47.64 22.19
C GLY A 235 -2.85 -48.95 21.56
N MET A 236 -4.13 -49.08 21.22
CA MET A 236 -4.68 -50.25 20.54
C MET A 236 -4.04 -50.46 19.15
N MET A 237 -3.84 -49.39 18.37
CA MET A 237 -3.12 -49.48 17.09
C MET A 237 -1.71 -50.06 17.25
N ARG A 238 -1.01 -49.73 18.33
CA ARG A 238 0.30 -50.28 18.64
C ARG A 238 0.24 -51.76 19.07
N CYS A 239 -0.82 -52.17 19.78
CA CYS A 239 -1.03 -53.58 20.12
C CYS A 239 -1.26 -54.45 18.87
N ILE A 240 -1.88 -53.93 17.84
CA ILE A 240 -2.10 -54.63 16.56
C ILE A 240 -0.84 -54.59 15.66
N GLY A 241 0.24 -53.91 16.11
CA GLY A 241 1.53 -53.92 15.41
C GLY A 241 1.85 -52.63 14.62
N ALA A 242 1.07 -51.55 14.77
CA ALA A 242 1.40 -50.30 14.12
C ALA A 242 2.73 -49.70 14.60
N SER A 243 3.60 -49.31 13.68
CA SER A 243 4.88 -48.69 14.01
C SER A 243 4.70 -47.24 14.50
N LYS A 244 5.70 -46.73 15.26
CA LYS A 244 5.70 -45.33 15.69
C LYS A 244 5.63 -44.36 14.55
N GLN A 245 6.28 -44.67 13.42
CA GLN A 245 6.29 -43.83 12.22
C GLN A 245 4.91 -43.77 11.55
N GLN A 246 4.18 -44.88 11.52
CA GLN A 246 2.81 -44.94 11.00
C GLN A 246 1.87 -44.06 11.81
N ILE A 247 1.96 -44.05 13.14
CA ILE A 247 1.16 -43.20 14.01
C ILE A 247 1.47 -41.71 13.78
N VAL A 248 2.77 -41.36 13.70
CA VAL A 248 3.20 -40.00 13.40
C VAL A 248 2.62 -39.51 12.04
N ARG A 249 2.72 -40.40 11.03
CA ARG A 249 2.19 -40.09 9.69
C ARG A 249 0.67 -39.91 9.70
N TYR A 250 -0.02 -40.80 10.44
CA TYR A 250 -1.49 -40.71 10.59
C TYR A 250 -1.92 -39.37 11.20
N VAL A 251 -1.34 -38.97 12.35
CA VAL A 251 -1.68 -37.71 13.01
C VAL A 251 -1.38 -36.50 12.12
N ARG A 252 -0.27 -36.51 11.36
CA ARG A 252 0.07 -35.43 10.44
C ARG A 252 -0.90 -35.37 9.26
N LEU A 253 -1.30 -36.51 8.68
CA LEU A 253 -2.25 -36.56 7.62
C LEU A 253 -3.65 -36.11 8.07
N GLU A 254 -4.04 -36.49 9.29
CA GLU A 254 -5.29 -36.01 9.90
C GLU A 254 -5.27 -34.48 10.07
N ALA A 255 -4.17 -33.91 10.57
CA ALA A 255 -4.00 -32.47 10.68
C ALA A 255 -4.04 -31.76 9.31
N LEU A 256 -3.39 -32.32 8.29
CA LEU A 256 -3.42 -31.77 6.94
C LEU A 256 -4.81 -31.90 6.29
N ASN A 257 -5.56 -32.95 6.59
CA ASN A 257 -6.93 -33.08 6.08
C ASN A 257 -7.84 -31.94 6.60
N TRP A 258 -7.64 -31.48 7.84
CA TRP A 258 -8.34 -30.31 8.36
C TRP A 258 -8.00 -29.01 7.61
N CYS A 259 -6.80 -28.92 7.00
CA CYS A 259 -6.41 -27.77 6.21
C CYS A 259 -7.29 -27.58 4.97
N ILE A 260 -7.80 -28.65 4.39
CA ILE A 260 -8.64 -28.61 3.16
C ILE A 260 -9.88 -27.76 3.37
N THR A 261 -10.44 -27.77 4.57
CA THR A 261 -11.62 -26.97 4.90
C THR A 261 -11.27 -25.66 5.58
N SER A 262 -10.27 -25.66 6.46
CA SER A 262 -9.92 -24.50 7.29
C SER A 262 -9.19 -23.41 6.50
N ILE A 263 -8.32 -23.77 5.55
CA ILE A 263 -7.57 -22.79 4.77
C ILE A 263 -8.51 -21.99 3.81
N PRO A 264 -9.38 -22.62 3.00
CA PRO A 264 -10.34 -21.86 2.20
C PRO A 264 -11.27 -20.99 3.05
N ALA A 265 -11.77 -21.50 4.18
CA ALA A 265 -12.58 -20.73 5.09
C ALA A 265 -11.82 -19.52 5.67
N GLY A 266 -10.54 -19.70 6.05
CA GLY A 266 -9.67 -18.64 6.52
C GLY A 266 -9.39 -17.58 5.45
N CYS A 267 -9.14 -18.00 4.21
CA CYS A 267 -8.95 -17.09 3.08
C CYS A 267 -10.22 -16.26 2.81
N LEU A 268 -11.39 -16.90 2.82
CA LEU A 268 -12.66 -16.22 2.62
C LEU A 268 -12.93 -15.19 3.73
N LEU A 269 -12.74 -15.58 4.98
CA LEU A 269 -12.87 -14.65 6.12
C LEU A 269 -11.85 -13.51 6.03
N GLY A 270 -10.61 -13.79 5.61
CA GLY A 270 -9.58 -12.78 5.43
C GLY A 270 -9.96 -11.76 4.35
N VAL A 271 -10.48 -12.20 3.21
CA VAL A 271 -10.99 -11.31 2.15
C VAL A 271 -12.17 -10.47 2.64
N LEU A 272 -13.14 -11.09 3.33
CA LEU A 272 -14.29 -10.37 3.89
C LEU A 272 -13.87 -9.32 4.93
N THR A 273 -12.92 -9.67 5.79
CA THR A 273 -12.38 -8.73 6.80
C THR A 273 -11.65 -7.57 6.13
N ASN A 274 -10.87 -7.83 5.07
CA ASN A 274 -10.22 -6.78 4.29
C ASN A 274 -11.24 -5.82 3.66
N TRP A 275 -12.29 -6.34 3.04
CA TRP A 275 -13.37 -5.52 2.46
C TRP A 275 -14.09 -4.69 3.54
N LEU A 276 -14.36 -5.29 4.70
CA LEU A 276 -14.96 -4.58 5.82
C LEU A 276 -14.07 -3.45 6.32
N MET A 277 -12.75 -3.68 6.45
CA MET A 277 -11.79 -2.65 6.83
C MET A 277 -11.74 -1.52 5.80
N CYS A 278 -11.70 -1.82 4.51
CA CYS A 278 -11.74 -0.81 3.45
C CYS A 278 -13.04 0.01 3.51
N ALA A 279 -14.19 -0.64 3.75
CA ALA A 279 -15.47 0.05 3.90
C ALA A 279 -15.51 0.97 5.14
N ILE A 280 -14.97 0.51 6.27
CA ILE A 280 -14.89 1.31 7.50
C ILE A 280 -13.96 2.52 7.29
N LEU A 281 -12.78 2.33 6.71
CA LEU A 281 -11.83 3.41 6.44
C LEU A 281 -12.45 4.45 5.51
N ARG A 282 -13.16 4.01 4.46
CA ARG A 282 -13.85 4.90 3.52
C ARG A 282 -14.96 5.73 4.19
N LEU A 283 -15.67 5.15 5.18
CA LEU A 283 -16.75 5.84 5.89
C LEU A 283 -16.24 6.81 6.97
N LEU A 284 -15.16 6.43 7.66
CA LEU A 284 -14.67 7.18 8.83
C LEU A 284 -13.58 8.20 8.47
N VAL A 285 -12.76 7.89 7.47
CA VAL A 285 -11.63 8.73 7.04
C VAL A 285 -11.97 9.31 5.67
N LYS A 286 -12.51 10.52 5.68
CA LYS A 286 -12.75 11.28 4.44
C LYS A 286 -11.39 11.72 3.85
N GLY A 287 -11.33 11.99 2.56
CA GLY A 287 -10.12 12.41 1.85
C GLY A 287 -9.51 11.27 1.05
N GLU A 288 -8.19 11.08 1.08
CA GLU A 288 -7.42 10.12 0.27
C GLU A 288 -7.94 8.66 0.32
N TRP A 289 -8.56 8.25 1.43
CA TRP A 289 -9.11 6.91 1.62
C TRP A 289 -10.47 6.68 0.96
N ALA A 290 -11.14 7.75 0.51
CA ALA A 290 -12.46 7.65 -0.12
C ALA A 290 -12.42 6.88 -1.45
N TYR A 291 -11.28 6.90 -2.15
CA TYR A 291 -11.06 6.25 -3.44
C TYR A 291 -10.48 4.84 -3.34
N MET A 292 -10.36 4.29 -2.13
CA MET A 292 -9.84 2.93 -1.94
C MET A 292 -10.77 1.90 -2.58
N PRO A 293 -10.24 0.94 -3.40
CA PRO A 293 -11.08 -0.08 -4.02
C PRO A 293 -11.71 -0.97 -2.94
N LEU A 294 -13.06 -1.02 -2.92
CA LEU A 294 -13.81 -1.81 -1.95
C LEU A 294 -13.59 -3.33 -2.10
N PHE A 295 -13.36 -3.80 -3.32
CA PHE A 295 -13.33 -5.23 -3.68
C PHE A 295 -11.99 -5.69 -4.23
N GLY A 296 -10.89 -5.09 -3.78
CA GLY A 296 -9.55 -5.55 -4.17
C GLY A 296 -9.23 -6.94 -3.59
N VAL A 297 -8.79 -7.87 -4.44
CA VAL A 297 -8.32 -9.21 -4.05
C VAL A 297 -6.93 -9.43 -4.62
N SER A 298 -5.94 -9.63 -3.76
CA SER A 298 -4.58 -10.01 -4.18
C SER A 298 -4.48 -11.53 -4.34
N VAL A 299 -4.41 -12.00 -5.56
CA VAL A 299 -4.20 -13.44 -5.86
C VAL A 299 -2.89 -13.93 -5.26
N LEU A 300 -1.82 -13.14 -5.37
CA LEU A 300 -0.51 -13.45 -4.79
C LEU A 300 -0.60 -13.57 -3.26
N GLY A 301 -1.32 -12.64 -2.60
CA GLY A 301 -1.57 -12.69 -1.16
C GLY A 301 -2.28 -13.96 -0.72
N ILE A 302 -3.28 -14.41 -1.48
CA ILE A 302 -3.99 -15.67 -1.22
C ILE A 302 -3.03 -16.86 -1.34
N ILE A 303 -2.24 -16.94 -2.41
CA ILE A 303 -1.27 -18.03 -2.62
C ILE A 303 -0.25 -18.08 -1.47
N CYS A 304 0.31 -16.95 -1.08
CA CYS A 304 1.22 -16.85 0.05
C CYS A 304 0.55 -17.26 1.37
N GLY A 305 -0.68 -16.81 1.60
CA GLY A 305 -1.46 -17.17 2.80
C GLY A 305 -1.73 -18.68 2.90
N VAL A 306 -2.09 -19.33 1.78
CA VAL A 306 -2.27 -20.80 1.70
C VAL A 306 -0.97 -21.52 2.01
N ALA A 307 0.15 -21.10 1.42
CA ALA A 307 1.46 -21.71 1.64
C ALA A 307 1.88 -21.60 3.11
N VAL A 308 1.78 -20.40 3.69
CA VAL A 308 2.08 -20.16 5.11
C VAL A 308 1.17 -20.99 6.01
N GLY A 309 -0.14 -21.08 5.71
CA GLY A 309 -1.08 -21.91 6.47
C GLY A 309 -0.70 -23.37 6.50
N ILE A 310 -0.36 -23.97 5.35
CA ILE A 310 0.08 -25.38 5.26
C ILE A 310 1.36 -25.60 6.06
N ILE A 311 2.37 -24.73 5.90
CA ILE A 311 3.65 -24.84 6.61
C ILE A 311 3.43 -24.73 8.13
N THR A 312 2.59 -23.81 8.58
CA THR A 312 2.26 -23.59 9.99
C THR A 312 1.65 -24.84 10.62
N VAL A 313 0.66 -25.46 9.96
CA VAL A 313 0.03 -26.68 10.46
C VAL A 313 1.00 -27.85 10.47
N PHE A 314 1.84 -27.98 9.43
CA PHE A 314 2.85 -29.04 9.37
C PHE A 314 3.86 -28.96 10.54
N ILE A 315 4.31 -27.75 10.87
CA ILE A 315 5.20 -27.50 12.02
C ILE A 315 4.46 -27.76 13.34
N ALA A 316 3.24 -27.25 13.49
CA ALA A 316 2.44 -27.38 14.70
C ALA A 316 2.10 -28.84 15.02
N ALA A 317 1.82 -29.67 14.01
CA ALA A 317 1.51 -31.08 14.17
C ALA A 317 2.73 -31.96 14.53
N HIS A 318 3.96 -31.44 14.38
CA HIS A 318 5.17 -32.25 14.58
C HIS A 318 5.34 -32.76 16.03
N SER A 319 5.20 -31.88 17.02
CA SER A 319 5.33 -32.22 18.44
C SER A 319 4.21 -33.14 18.94
N PRO A 320 2.91 -32.84 18.67
CA PRO A 320 1.80 -33.73 19.09
C PRO A 320 1.87 -35.11 18.43
N ALA A 321 2.24 -35.22 17.17
CA ALA A 321 2.36 -36.48 16.46
C ALA A 321 3.44 -37.39 17.10
N LYS A 322 4.58 -36.80 17.52
CA LYS A 322 5.60 -37.53 18.25
C LYS A 322 5.13 -38.01 19.63
N ARG A 323 4.28 -37.22 20.31
CA ARG A 323 3.69 -37.61 21.60
C ARG A 323 2.73 -38.78 21.43
N ALA A 324 1.85 -38.75 20.42
CA ALA A 324 0.94 -39.85 20.10
C ALA A 324 1.69 -41.16 19.87
N ALA A 325 2.82 -41.12 19.17
CA ALA A 325 3.66 -42.32 18.93
C ALA A 325 4.41 -42.88 20.15
N LYS A 326 4.50 -42.13 21.25
CA LYS A 326 5.16 -42.54 22.50
C LYS A 326 4.22 -43.24 23.49
N VAL A 327 2.92 -43.31 23.19
CA VAL A 327 1.93 -43.97 24.03
C VAL A 327 2.31 -45.45 24.21
N SER A 328 2.34 -45.92 25.47
CA SER A 328 2.62 -47.32 25.78
C SER A 328 1.42 -48.21 25.46
N PRO A 329 1.60 -49.37 24.79
CA PRO A 329 0.50 -50.31 24.55
C PRO A 329 -0.15 -50.81 25.85
N VAL A 330 0.65 -51.01 26.89
CA VAL A 330 0.19 -51.56 28.18
C VAL A 330 -0.70 -50.55 28.91
N SER A 331 -0.36 -49.27 28.93
CA SER A 331 -1.18 -48.22 29.61
C SER A 331 -2.53 -47.99 28.93
N ALA A 332 -2.64 -48.24 27.64
CA ALA A 332 -3.89 -48.13 26.91
C ALA A 332 -4.87 -49.27 27.19
N VAL A 333 -4.38 -50.46 27.50
CA VAL A 333 -5.21 -51.64 27.81
C VAL A 333 -5.61 -51.67 29.30
N SER A 334 -4.73 -51.19 30.20
CA SER A 334 -4.99 -51.18 31.65
C SER A 334 -5.95 -50.09 32.15
N GLY A 335 -6.42 -49.20 31.29
CA GLY A 335 -7.34 -48.10 31.66
C GLY A 335 -6.73 -47.05 32.60
N ASN A 336 -5.46 -47.17 32.95
CA ASN A 336 -4.77 -46.21 33.82
C ASN A 336 -4.18 -45.07 32.98
N THR A 337 -4.87 -43.96 32.97
CA THR A 337 -4.48 -42.72 32.27
C THR A 337 -3.44 -41.90 33.05
N GLU A 338 -2.66 -42.46 33.92
CA GLU A 338 -1.56 -41.75 34.56
C GLU A 338 -0.45 -41.47 33.52
N THR A 339 -0.30 -40.22 33.20
CA THR A 339 0.89 -39.70 32.48
C THR A 339 2.15 -40.14 33.28
N PRO A 340 3.18 -40.73 32.64
CA PRO A 340 4.40 -41.09 33.35
C PRO A 340 5.02 -39.78 33.90
N LYS A 341 4.91 -39.57 35.21
CA LYS A 341 5.72 -38.61 35.95
C LYS A 341 7.17 -38.92 35.63
N ASN A 342 7.95 -37.95 35.28
CA ASN A 342 9.39 -37.98 35.04
C ASN A 342 10.11 -38.52 36.31
N VAL A 343 10.33 -39.83 36.40
CA VAL A 343 11.03 -40.49 37.52
C VAL A 343 12.54 -40.23 37.46
N ASN A 344 13.06 -39.55 36.46
CA ASN A 344 14.49 -39.39 36.22
C ASN A 344 15.13 -38.15 36.88
N ARG A 345 14.46 -37.44 37.80
CA ARG A 345 15.10 -36.36 38.54
C ARG A 345 15.53 -36.64 39.96
N ALA A 346 15.20 -37.84 40.51
CA ALA A 346 15.54 -38.20 41.88
C ALA A 346 16.81 -39.07 42.03
N ALA A 347 17.45 -39.49 40.93
CA ALA A 347 18.62 -40.39 40.98
C ALA A 347 19.99 -39.69 40.76
N LYS A 348 20.05 -38.35 40.80
CA LYS A 348 21.32 -37.61 40.63
C LYS A 348 21.64 -36.70 41.82
N GLY A 349 21.21 -37.09 43.01
CA GLY A 349 21.49 -36.40 44.28
C GLY A 349 21.80 -37.42 45.39
N ARG A 350 22.86 -38.15 45.24
CA ARG A 350 23.59 -38.78 46.32
C ARG A 350 25.03 -39.02 45.93
#